data_a4418261c0c3a189e38185f493c830f1
#
_entry.id   a4418261c0c3a189e38185f493c830f1
#
_cell.length_a   1.000
_cell.length_b   1.000
_cell.length_c   1.000
_cell.angle_alpha   90.00
_cell.angle_beta   90.00
_cell.angle_gamma   90.00
#
_symmetry.space_group_name_H-M   'P 1'
#
loop_
_entity.id
_entity.type
_entity.pdbx_description
1 polymer ?
#
loop_
_entity_poly.entity_id
_entity_poly.type
_entity_poly.pdbx_seq_one_letter_code
_entity_poly.pdbx_strand_id
1 'polypeptide(L)'
;TSQENHRYLREKAGYFFLDDLCLISAKGSDLFSYLQTQTTNDVKELKSGQGQNSAIVDRKAKIIATFSIHRTSEESAVILVEAKQKENLLNHLESFLFREDVNLTLPDFFLLALQGPKSSKPIESFINDSKLIPEKPNDISQFKFNQKTALAINKFLTGEEGCVMAFPTKTKDAITQKLEEAEKQHLVVKIEPHTREVLRIESGIPSHGIDMDEKNILPETGLEHSAVSYNKGCYIGQEVIARIKTYGAPNFALMGLIIEGDALPKMDSEIKLESKKIGIIKSSIFSYTLQKNISLAYIQKDHRSPDVDLNVTIEDDHYKVKTCLLPFYQPQTRKDHSKRLHDKALMLYKRQDDLDQPVTLLREAIE
;
A
#
# COMPACT_ATOMS: atom_id res chain seq x y z
N THR A 1 -4.84 -16.12 -20.58
CA THR A 1 -3.63 -16.45 -19.78
C THR A 1 -3.37 -15.40 -18.70
N SER A 2 -2.55 -15.72 -17.68
CA SER A 2 -2.17 -14.77 -16.63
C SER A 2 -1.51 -13.51 -17.20
N GLN A 3 -0.67 -13.65 -18.22
CA GLN A 3 -0.02 -12.53 -18.88
C GLN A 3 -1.02 -11.64 -19.66
N GLU A 4 -2.01 -12.22 -20.30
CA GLU A 4 -3.08 -11.46 -20.99
C GLU A 4 -3.92 -10.68 -19.99
N ASN A 5 -4.31 -11.29 -18.86
CA ASN A 5 -5.07 -10.64 -17.82
C ASN A 5 -4.27 -9.51 -17.15
N HIS A 6 -2.96 -9.72 -16.94
CA HIS A 6 -2.04 -8.69 -16.47
C HIS A 6 -2.01 -7.49 -17.43
N ARG A 7 -1.78 -7.75 -18.74
CA ARG A 7 -1.78 -6.69 -19.76
C ARG A 7 -3.13 -5.97 -19.82
N TYR A 8 -4.22 -6.72 -19.73
CA TYR A 8 -5.57 -6.15 -19.79
C TYR A 8 -5.80 -5.18 -18.61
N LEU A 9 -5.41 -5.56 -17.38
CA LEU A 9 -5.52 -4.66 -16.23
C LEU A 9 -4.65 -3.41 -16.42
N ARG A 10 -3.42 -3.55 -16.91
CA ARG A 10 -2.52 -2.42 -17.20
C ARG A 10 -3.05 -1.45 -18.25
N GLU A 11 -3.85 -1.91 -19.21
CA GLU A 11 -4.39 -1.11 -20.32
C GLU A 11 -5.84 -0.68 -20.11
N LYS A 12 -6.60 -1.42 -19.31
CA LYS A 12 -8.04 -1.21 -19.13
C LYS A 12 -8.43 -1.26 -17.66
N ALA A 13 -9.08 -2.36 -17.23
CA ALA A 13 -9.50 -2.57 -15.86
C ALA A 13 -9.62 -4.07 -15.54
N GLY A 14 -9.34 -4.43 -14.30
CA GLY A 14 -9.54 -5.76 -13.76
C GLY A 14 -10.17 -5.71 -12.38
N TYR A 15 -10.73 -6.85 -11.97
CA TYR A 15 -11.30 -6.98 -10.64
C TYR A 15 -10.86 -8.28 -9.95
N PHE A 16 -10.87 -8.27 -8.63
CA PHE A 16 -10.64 -9.44 -7.79
C PHE A 16 -11.28 -9.25 -6.42
N PHE A 17 -11.71 -10.34 -5.82
CA PHE A 17 -12.18 -10.34 -4.43
C PHE A 17 -10.99 -10.33 -3.48
N LEU A 18 -11.19 -9.71 -2.31
CA LEU A 18 -10.15 -9.47 -1.32
C LEU A 18 -10.46 -10.24 -0.03
N ASP A 19 -10.27 -11.56 -0.09
CA ASP A 19 -10.47 -12.42 1.09
C ASP A 19 -9.31 -12.30 2.11
N ASP A 20 -8.21 -11.69 1.71
CA ASP A 20 -7.01 -11.42 2.52
C ASP A 20 -7.01 -10.05 3.18
N LEU A 21 -8.02 -9.22 2.96
CA LEU A 21 -8.24 -7.95 3.67
C LEU A 21 -9.48 -7.99 4.55
N CYS A 22 -9.44 -7.24 5.63
CA CYS A 22 -10.51 -7.13 6.61
C CYS A 22 -10.91 -5.66 6.80
N LEU A 23 -12.21 -5.41 6.94
CA LEU A 23 -12.76 -4.12 7.28
C LEU A 23 -13.17 -4.13 8.76
N ILE A 24 -12.68 -3.17 9.55
CA ILE A 24 -13.07 -2.93 10.93
C ILE A 24 -13.84 -1.61 10.96
N SER A 25 -15.03 -1.60 11.55
CA SER A 25 -15.79 -0.39 11.85
C SER A 25 -15.40 0.10 13.23
N ALA A 26 -15.00 1.37 13.34
CA ALA A 26 -14.63 2.03 14.59
C ALA A 26 -15.56 3.23 14.83
N LYS A 27 -16.15 3.34 16.02
CA LYS A 27 -17.10 4.41 16.38
C LYS A 27 -16.89 4.83 17.82
N GLY A 28 -17.19 6.08 18.12
CA GLY A 28 -17.20 6.63 19.46
C GLY A 28 -16.75 8.08 19.52
N SER A 29 -17.19 8.81 20.54
CA SER A 29 -16.86 10.22 20.74
C SER A 29 -15.36 10.46 20.97
N ASP A 30 -14.65 9.47 21.55
CA ASP A 30 -13.22 9.54 21.84
C ASP A 30 -12.34 8.93 20.72
N LEU A 31 -12.93 8.40 19.64
CA LEU A 31 -12.26 7.60 18.62
C LEU A 31 -10.97 8.24 18.10
N PHE A 32 -11.04 9.47 17.59
CA PHE A 32 -9.89 10.10 16.96
C PHE A 32 -8.83 10.58 17.96
N SER A 33 -9.23 10.96 19.17
CA SER A 33 -8.29 11.29 20.25
C SER A 33 -7.55 10.04 20.73
N TYR A 34 -8.24 8.92 20.84
CA TYR A 34 -7.67 7.64 21.19
C TYR A 34 -6.72 7.14 20.11
N LEU A 35 -7.17 7.03 18.85
CA LEU A 35 -6.33 6.55 17.74
C LEU A 35 -5.10 7.44 17.51
N GLN A 36 -5.20 8.75 17.80
CA GLN A 36 -4.05 9.65 17.73
C GLN A 36 -2.89 9.22 18.63
N THR A 37 -3.15 8.63 19.77
CA THR A 37 -2.11 8.15 20.70
C THR A 37 -1.59 6.75 20.36
N GLN A 38 -2.35 5.96 19.61
CA GLN A 38 -2.01 4.56 19.31
C GLN A 38 -1.31 4.38 17.97
N THR A 39 -1.51 5.29 17.02
CA THR A 39 -1.09 5.11 15.62
C THR A 39 0.05 6.04 15.23
N THR A 40 0.83 5.66 14.22
CA THR A 40 2.01 6.39 13.78
C THR A 40 1.71 7.63 12.95
N ASN A 41 0.51 7.72 12.33
CA ASN A 41 0.15 8.85 11.48
C ASN A 41 -0.89 9.76 12.15
N ASP A 42 -1.07 10.99 11.64
CA ASP A 42 -1.92 12.01 12.24
C ASP A 42 -3.38 11.82 11.84
N VAL A 43 -4.15 11.13 12.70
CA VAL A 43 -5.57 10.84 12.44
C VAL A 43 -6.49 12.01 12.79
N LYS A 44 -6.03 12.99 13.58
CA LYS A 44 -6.83 14.16 13.92
C LYS A 44 -7.02 15.13 12.77
N GLU A 45 -6.04 15.20 11.87
CA GLU A 45 -6.10 16.04 10.68
C GLU A 45 -7.05 15.50 9.58
N LEU A 46 -7.46 14.23 9.68
CA LEU A 46 -8.42 13.66 8.72
C LEU A 46 -9.78 14.34 8.82
N LYS A 47 -10.31 14.74 7.67
CA LYS A 47 -11.69 15.19 7.52
C LYS A 47 -12.60 14.02 7.12
N SER A 48 -13.91 14.16 7.31
CA SER A 48 -14.88 13.19 6.81
C SER A 48 -14.69 12.99 5.30
N GLY A 49 -14.65 11.74 4.85
CA GLY A 49 -14.35 11.36 3.49
C GLY A 49 -12.85 11.15 3.18
N GLN A 50 -11.95 11.52 4.09
CA GLN A 50 -10.51 11.32 3.92
C GLN A 50 -9.99 10.08 4.63
N GLY A 51 -8.87 9.57 4.14
CA GLY A 51 -8.16 8.47 4.77
C GLY A 51 -6.65 8.56 4.59
N GLN A 52 -5.94 7.72 5.29
CA GLN A 52 -4.48 7.64 5.25
C GLN A 52 -3.97 6.25 5.63
N ASN A 53 -2.75 5.92 5.24
CA ASN A 53 -2.04 4.78 5.78
C ASN A 53 -1.54 5.09 7.19
N SER A 54 -1.45 4.07 8.02
CA SER A 54 -0.91 4.16 9.37
C SER A 54 -0.38 2.81 9.83
N ALA A 55 0.30 2.80 10.96
CA ALA A 55 0.74 1.59 11.63
C ALA A 55 0.57 1.70 13.13
N ILE A 56 0.60 0.56 13.80
CA ILE A 56 0.87 0.44 15.22
C ILE A 56 2.18 -0.30 15.37
N VAL A 57 3.04 0.21 16.24
CA VAL A 57 4.36 -0.36 16.50
C VAL A 57 4.57 -0.53 18.01
N ASP A 58 5.48 -1.41 18.38
CA ASP A 58 5.92 -1.54 19.77
C ASP A 58 6.93 -0.43 20.16
N ARG A 59 7.38 -0.42 21.42
CA ARG A 59 8.35 0.54 21.95
C ARG A 59 9.70 0.52 21.21
N LYS A 60 9.99 -0.54 20.45
CA LYS A 60 11.22 -0.69 19.63
C LYS A 60 10.95 -0.35 18.16
N ALA A 61 9.80 0.23 17.84
CA ALA A 61 9.32 0.51 16.48
C ALA A 61 9.08 -0.72 15.60
N LYS A 62 8.96 -1.92 16.20
CA LYS A 62 8.61 -3.13 15.49
C LYS A 62 7.12 -3.13 15.15
N ILE A 63 6.80 -3.63 13.96
CA ILE A 63 5.44 -3.61 13.43
C ILE A 63 4.54 -4.56 14.22
N ILE A 64 3.43 -4.03 14.75
CA ILE A 64 2.31 -4.83 15.27
C ILE A 64 1.27 -5.00 14.17
N ALA A 65 0.89 -3.91 13.50
CA ALA A 65 0.00 -3.92 12.36
C ALA A 65 0.23 -2.70 11.45
N THR A 66 0.02 -2.89 10.15
CA THR A 66 -0.07 -1.83 9.14
C THR A 66 -1.45 -1.83 8.53
N PHE A 67 -2.06 -0.67 8.35
CA PHE A 67 -3.44 -0.55 7.89
C PHE A 67 -3.68 0.82 7.25
N SER A 68 -4.85 1.01 6.65
CA SER A 68 -5.33 2.35 6.34
C SER A 68 -6.59 2.65 7.13
N ILE A 69 -6.71 3.92 7.55
CA ILE A 69 -7.84 4.43 8.32
C ILE A 69 -8.57 5.48 7.48
N HIS A 70 -9.90 5.43 7.50
CA HIS A 70 -10.75 6.26 6.66
C HIS A 70 -11.87 6.85 7.50
N ARG A 71 -11.86 8.17 7.65
CA ARG A 71 -12.86 8.89 8.46
C ARG A 71 -14.18 8.98 7.69
N THR A 72 -15.25 8.42 8.27
CA THR A 72 -16.59 8.41 7.64
C THR A 72 -17.52 9.48 8.21
N SER A 73 -17.27 9.92 9.44
CA SER A 73 -17.98 11.02 10.11
C SER A 73 -17.12 11.62 11.25
N GLU A 74 -17.68 12.55 12.03
CA GLU A 74 -17.00 13.12 13.20
C GLU A 74 -16.62 12.06 14.25
N GLU A 75 -17.41 11.00 14.40
CA GLU A 75 -17.26 9.98 15.44
C GLU A 75 -17.12 8.56 14.85
N SER A 76 -16.83 8.43 13.55
CA SER A 76 -16.71 7.11 12.94
C SER A 76 -15.63 7.03 11.87
N ALA A 77 -14.98 5.88 11.80
CA ALA A 77 -14.02 5.50 10.79
C ALA A 77 -14.18 4.04 10.39
N VAL A 78 -13.60 3.67 9.26
CA VAL A 78 -13.32 2.28 8.91
C VAL A 78 -11.81 2.09 8.79
N ILE A 79 -11.34 0.92 9.20
CA ILE A 79 -9.94 0.52 9.11
C ILE A 79 -9.86 -0.66 8.15
N LEU A 80 -9.00 -0.56 7.15
CA LEU A 80 -8.70 -1.63 6.21
C LEU A 80 -7.34 -2.22 6.55
N VAL A 81 -7.29 -3.49 6.89
CA VAL A 81 -6.11 -4.20 7.40
C VAL A 81 -5.99 -5.58 6.73
N GLU A 82 -4.77 -6.10 6.56
CA GLU A 82 -4.60 -7.49 6.14
C GLU A 82 -5.19 -8.45 7.17
N ALA A 83 -5.93 -9.46 6.71
CA ALA A 83 -6.65 -10.39 7.58
C ALA A 83 -5.73 -11.08 8.61
N LYS A 84 -4.47 -11.32 8.24
CA LYS A 84 -3.45 -11.89 9.12
C LYS A 84 -3.07 -10.97 10.30
N GLN A 85 -3.21 -9.65 10.14
CA GLN A 85 -2.87 -8.65 11.17
C GLN A 85 -4.09 -8.21 12.00
N LYS A 86 -5.30 -8.62 11.61
CA LYS A 86 -6.55 -8.21 12.25
C LYS A 86 -6.55 -8.43 13.77
N GLU A 87 -6.16 -9.61 14.21
CA GLU A 87 -6.18 -9.96 15.63
C GLU A 87 -5.13 -9.17 16.41
N ASN A 88 -3.91 -9.02 15.88
CA ASN A 88 -2.88 -8.21 16.49
C ASN A 88 -3.32 -6.76 16.66
N LEU A 89 -3.98 -6.21 15.61
CA LEU A 89 -4.51 -4.84 15.63
C LEU A 89 -5.61 -4.68 16.68
N LEU A 90 -6.63 -5.55 16.69
CA LEU A 90 -7.75 -5.49 17.64
C LEU A 90 -7.25 -5.68 19.08
N ASN A 91 -6.46 -6.72 19.35
CA ASN A 91 -5.91 -6.98 20.68
C ASN A 91 -5.10 -5.80 21.22
N HIS A 92 -4.28 -5.18 20.36
CA HIS A 92 -3.53 -3.98 20.77
C HIS A 92 -4.48 -2.83 21.10
N LEU A 93 -5.38 -2.48 20.20
CA LEU A 93 -6.32 -1.39 20.45
C LEU A 93 -7.18 -1.64 21.68
N GLU A 94 -7.76 -2.83 21.85
CA GLU A 94 -8.60 -3.17 23.00
C GLU A 94 -7.82 -3.15 24.34
N SER A 95 -6.52 -3.53 24.33
CA SER A 95 -5.69 -3.54 25.52
C SER A 95 -5.40 -2.15 26.11
N PHE A 96 -5.57 -1.09 25.33
CA PHE A 96 -5.38 0.30 25.73
C PHE A 96 -6.69 1.09 25.88
N LEU A 97 -7.85 0.42 25.75
CA LEU A 97 -9.16 1.01 26.01
C LEU A 97 -9.54 0.80 27.48
N PHE A 98 -9.66 1.87 28.24
CA PHE A 98 -10.04 1.83 29.67
C PHE A 98 -11.36 2.56 29.96
N ARG A 99 -11.52 3.78 29.46
CA ARG A 99 -12.68 4.65 29.73
C ARG A 99 -13.16 5.36 28.47
N GLU A 100 -12.40 5.26 27.41
CA GLU A 100 -12.70 5.93 26.14
C GLU A 100 -13.95 5.32 25.51
N ASP A 101 -14.84 6.17 25.05
CA ASP A 101 -15.98 5.77 24.25
C ASP A 101 -15.52 5.41 22.83
N VAL A 102 -15.08 4.16 22.68
CA VAL A 102 -14.64 3.59 21.40
C VAL A 102 -15.17 2.17 21.27
N ASN A 103 -15.85 1.89 20.19
CA ASN A 103 -16.38 0.59 19.84
C ASN A 103 -15.82 0.10 18.49
N LEU A 104 -15.17 -1.06 18.50
CA LEU A 104 -14.61 -1.72 17.32
C LEU A 104 -15.46 -2.94 16.97
N THR A 105 -15.91 -3.03 15.71
CA THR A 105 -16.73 -4.15 15.24
C THR A 105 -16.31 -4.61 13.85
N LEU A 106 -16.61 -5.87 13.54
CA LEU A 106 -16.40 -6.46 12.22
C LEU A 106 -17.74 -6.46 11.48
N PRO A 107 -17.95 -5.57 10.50
CA PRO A 107 -19.18 -5.55 9.73
C PRO A 107 -19.24 -6.75 8.78
N ASP A 108 -20.46 -7.25 8.51
CA ASP A 108 -20.70 -8.34 7.56
C ASP A 108 -20.62 -7.80 6.11
N PHE A 109 -19.39 -7.60 5.64
CA PHE A 109 -19.04 -7.09 4.33
C PHE A 109 -18.05 -8.01 3.63
N PHE A 110 -18.13 -8.07 2.30
CA PHE A 110 -17.05 -8.56 1.46
C PHE A 110 -16.39 -7.42 0.70
N LEU A 111 -15.16 -7.62 0.30
CA LEU A 111 -14.34 -6.62 -0.36
C LEU A 111 -14.08 -7.01 -1.82
N LEU A 112 -14.17 -6.03 -2.70
CA LEU A 112 -13.93 -6.14 -4.13
C LEU A 112 -12.97 -5.04 -4.56
N ALA A 113 -11.88 -5.39 -5.24
CA ALA A 113 -11.02 -4.44 -5.92
C ALA A 113 -11.43 -4.30 -7.38
N LEU A 114 -11.53 -3.05 -7.84
CA LEU A 114 -11.61 -2.66 -9.25
C LEU A 114 -10.42 -1.75 -9.54
N GLN A 115 -9.49 -2.20 -10.37
CA GLN A 115 -8.20 -1.55 -10.60
C GLN A 115 -7.93 -1.43 -12.10
N GLY A 116 -7.18 -0.40 -12.49
CA GLY A 116 -6.74 -0.17 -13.87
C GLY A 116 -7.07 1.24 -14.36
N PRO A 117 -6.39 1.73 -15.41
CA PRO A 117 -6.52 3.12 -15.89
C PRO A 117 -7.91 3.46 -16.44
N LYS A 118 -8.75 2.46 -16.69
CA LYS A 118 -10.15 2.63 -17.13
C LYS A 118 -11.16 2.09 -16.11
N SER A 119 -10.75 1.94 -14.85
CA SER A 119 -11.61 1.41 -13.78
C SER A 119 -12.75 2.35 -13.37
N SER A 120 -12.66 3.65 -13.64
CA SER A 120 -13.70 4.62 -13.31
C SER A 120 -15.08 4.23 -13.85
N LYS A 121 -15.17 3.85 -15.13
CA LYS A 121 -16.43 3.47 -15.75
C LYS A 121 -17.12 2.25 -15.11
N PRO A 122 -16.44 1.10 -14.88
CA PRO A 122 -17.05 0.03 -14.11
C PRO A 122 -17.37 0.42 -12.66
N ILE A 123 -16.55 1.25 -11.98
CA ILE A 123 -16.84 1.75 -10.64
C ILE A 123 -18.15 2.58 -10.64
N GLU A 124 -18.31 3.50 -11.59
CA GLU A 124 -19.53 4.29 -11.76
C GLU A 124 -20.80 3.43 -11.86
N SER A 125 -20.72 2.28 -12.53
CA SER A 125 -21.86 1.36 -12.65
C SER A 125 -22.36 0.80 -11.32
N PHE A 126 -21.53 0.76 -10.29
CA PHE A 126 -21.90 0.35 -8.94
C PHE A 126 -22.37 1.51 -8.08
N ILE A 127 -21.74 2.67 -8.21
CA ILE A 127 -21.99 3.85 -7.37
C ILE A 127 -23.21 4.65 -7.87
N ASN A 128 -23.48 4.65 -9.17
CA ASN A 128 -24.53 5.40 -9.86
C ASN A 128 -24.46 6.94 -9.71
N ASP A 129 -23.36 7.46 -9.13
CA ASP A 129 -23.07 8.88 -9.02
C ASP A 129 -21.54 9.08 -9.06
N SER A 130 -21.03 9.61 -10.16
CA SER A 130 -19.61 9.81 -10.37
C SER A 130 -18.95 10.73 -9.33
N LYS A 131 -19.72 11.64 -8.71
CA LYS A 131 -19.22 12.53 -7.64
C LYS A 131 -18.89 11.80 -6.34
N LEU A 132 -19.37 10.57 -6.19
CA LEU A 132 -19.09 9.72 -5.03
C LEU A 132 -17.89 8.80 -5.27
N ILE A 133 -17.20 8.88 -6.42
CA ILE A 133 -15.94 8.15 -6.64
C ILE A 133 -14.84 8.92 -5.91
N PRO A 134 -14.13 8.30 -4.95
CA PRO A 134 -13.07 8.99 -4.22
C PRO A 134 -11.91 9.32 -5.17
N GLU A 135 -11.44 10.58 -5.16
CA GLU A 135 -10.44 11.05 -6.12
C GLU A 135 -8.99 10.89 -5.61
N LYS A 136 -8.76 11.14 -4.30
CA LYS A 136 -7.42 11.09 -3.73
C LYS A 136 -7.12 9.72 -3.11
N PRO A 137 -5.85 9.30 -3.09
CA PRO A 137 -5.44 8.06 -2.42
C PRO A 137 -5.93 7.99 -0.99
N ASN A 138 -6.50 6.86 -0.61
CA ASN A 138 -7.14 6.58 0.67
C ASN A 138 -8.43 7.38 0.99
N ASP A 139 -8.90 8.31 0.16
CA ASP A 139 -10.22 8.90 0.36
C ASP A 139 -11.32 7.82 0.30
N ILE A 140 -12.42 8.06 1.02
CA ILE A 140 -13.54 7.15 1.15
C ILE A 140 -14.84 7.86 0.85
N SER A 141 -15.76 7.16 0.19
CA SER A 141 -17.14 7.58 0.04
C SER A 141 -18.13 6.49 0.46
N GLN A 142 -19.33 6.94 0.84
CA GLN A 142 -20.45 6.06 1.13
C GLN A 142 -21.52 6.23 0.03
N PHE A 143 -22.04 5.12 -0.44
CA PHE A 143 -23.10 5.12 -1.45
C PHE A 143 -24.15 4.04 -1.16
N LYS A 144 -25.24 4.04 -1.92
CA LYS A 144 -26.30 3.03 -1.79
C LYS A 144 -26.23 2.03 -2.94
N PHE A 145 -26.11 0.75 -2.58
CA PHE A 145 -26.28 -0.36 -3.51
C PHE A 145 -27.44 -1.22 -3.04
N ASN A 146 -28.50 -1.36 -3.87
CA ASN A 146 -29.73 -2.06 -3.49
C ASN A 146 -30.26 -1.61 -2.11
N GLN A 147 -30.34 -0.29 -1.90
CA GLN A 147 -30.78 0.38 -0.66
C GLN A 147 -29.90 0.14 0.57
N LYS A 148 -28.80 -0.62 0.44
CA LYS A 148 -27.83 -0.87 1.52
C LYS A 148 -26.63 0.06 1.38
N THR A 149 -26.05 0.45 2.50
CA THR A 149 -24.83 1.26 2.50
C THR A 149 -23.64 0.40 2.08
N ALA A 150 -22.93 0.86 1.07
CA ALA A 150 -21.67 0.34 0.60
C ALA A 150 -20.59 1.43 0.66
N LEU A 151 -19.33 1.06 0.58
CA LEU A 151 -18.21 1.96 0.68
C LEU A 151 -17.33 1.83 -0.56
N ALA A 152 -16.71 2.93 -0.99
CA ALA A 152 -15.63 2.93 -1.96
C ALA A 152 -14.42 3.65 -1.38
N ILE A 153 -13.27 3.04 -1.44
CA ILE A 153 -11.98 3.56 -0.96
C ILE A 153 -11.06 3.64 -2.16
N ASN A 154 -10.54 4.82 -2.47
CA ASN A 154 -9.50 4.96 -3.48
C ASN A 154 -8.22 4.30 -2.99
N LYS A 155 -7.86 3.15 -3.54
CA LYS A 155 -6.72 2.36 -3.10
C LYS A 155 -6.06 1.64 -4.26
N PHE A 156 -4.77 1.83 -4.42
CA PHE A 156 -3.97 1.27 -5.50
C PHE A 156 -3.27 -0.01 -5.02
N LEU A 157 -3.85 -1.16 -5.35
CA LEU A 157 -3.32 -2.48 -4.94
C LEU A 157 -2.43 -3.12 -6.01
N THR A 158 -2.47 -2.58 -7.22
CA THR A 158 -1.75 -3.10 -8.39
C THR A 158 -0.79 -2.08 -9.00
N GLY A 159 -0.63 -0.93 -8.34
CA GLY A 159 0.06 0.23 -8.90
C GLY A 159 -0.83 1.10 -9.80
N GLU A 160 -1.90 0.55 -10.36
CA GLU A 160 -2.90 1.30 -11.15
C GLU A 160 -3.94 1.97 -10.25
N GLU A 161 -4.61 2.98 -10.83
CA GLU A 161 -5.76 3.63 -10.22
C GLU A 161 -6.90 2.64 -9.98
N GLY A 162 -7.72 2.91 -8.96
CA GLY A 162 -8.91 2.12 -8.70
C GLY A 162 -9.41 2.25 -7.27
N CYS A 163 -10.42 1.45 -6.97
CA CYS A 163 -11.06 1.43 -5.67
C CYS A 163 -11.07 0.03 -5.06
N VAL A 164 -10.99 -0.02 -3.74
CA VAL A 164 -11.48 -1.11 -2.93
C VAL A 164 -12.91 -0.76 -2.54
N MET A 165 -13.85 -1.61 -2.90
CA MET A 165 -15.28 -1.44 -2.61
C MET A 165 -15.69 -2.46 -1.55
N ALA A 166 -16.41 -2.01 -0.54
CA ALA A 166 -16.97 -2.87 0.51
C ALA A 166 -18.48 -2.93 0.39
N PHE A 167 -19.00 -4.14 0.26
CA PHE A 167 -20.44 -4.40 0.09
C PHE A 167 -20.95 -5.32 1.18
N PRO A 168 -22.18 -5.12 1.69
CA PRO A 168 -22.83 -6.09 2.57
C PRO A 168 -22.89 -7.48 1.94
N THR A 169 -22.52 -8.52 2.67
CA THR A 169 -22.42 -9.91 2.17
C THR A 169 -23.69 -10.37 1.46
N LYS A 170 -24.85 -9.93 1.92
CA LYS A 170 -26.16 -10.24 1.30
C LYS A 170 -26.33 -9.71 -0.13
N THR A 171 -25.43 -8.88 -0.64
CA THR A 171 -25.47 -8.34 -2.00
C THR A 171 -24.50 -9.05 -2.96
N LYS A 172 -23.81 -10.10 -2.50
CA LYS A 172 -22.72 -10.76 -3.24
C LYS A 172 -23.17 -11.29 -4.60
N ASP A 173 -24.32 -11.95 -4.66
CA ASP A 173 -24.85 -12.51 -5.92
C ASP A 173 -25.13 -11.41 -6.96
N ALA A 174 -25.77 -10.31 -6.53
CA ALA A 174 -26.05 -9.18 -7.42
C ALA A 174 -24.78 -8.48 -7.92
N ILE A 175 -23.75 -8.41 -7.09
CA ILE A 175 -22.42 -7.88 -7.47
C ILE A 175 -21.75 -8.82 -8.48
N THR A 176 -21.78 -10.13 -8.22
CA THR A 176 -21.20 -11.14 -9.11
C THR A 176 -21.85 -11.09 -10.48
N GLN A 177 -23.19 -11.02 -10.55
CA GLN A 177 -23.91 -10.88 -11.81
C GLN A 177 -23.49 -9.62 -12.59
N LYS A 178 -23.38 -8.47 -11.91
CA LYS A 178 -22.91 -7.23 -12.55
C LYS A 178 -21.48 -7.35 -13.09
N LEU A 179 -20.58 -8.04 -12.38
CA LEU A 179 -19.22 -8.27 -12.84
C LEU A 179 -19.20 -9.17 -14.09
N GLU A 180 -20.01 -10.23 -14.11
CA GLU A 180 -20.15 -11.10 -15.29
C GLU A 180 -20.70 -10.36 -16.52
N GLU A 181 -21.64 -9.45 -16.32
CA GLU A 181 -22.16 -8.57 -17.38
C GLU A 181 -21.06 -7.63 -17.90
N ALA A 182 -20.26 -7.04 -17.00
CA ALA A 182 -19.13 -6.17 -17.36
C ALA A 182 -18.01 -6.95 -18.09
N GLU A 183 -17.75 -8.22 -17.72
CA GLU A 183 -16.82 -9.09 -18.45
C GLU A 183 -17.30 -9.38 -19.87
N LYS A 184 -18.59 -9.74 -20.05
CA LYS A 184 -19.19 -9.95 -21.37
C LYS A 184 -19.10 -8.73 -22.28
N GLN A 185 -19.13 -7.52 -21.68
CA GLN A 185 -18.96 -6.25 -22.38
C GLN A 185 -17.50 -5.85 -22.57
N HIS A 186 -16.54 -6.68 -22.16
CA HIS A 186 -15.10 -6.39 -22.21
C HIS A 186 -14.70 -5.09 -21.47
N LEU A 187 -15.40 -4.75 -20.40
CA LEU A 187 -15.08 -3.60 -19.55
C LEU A 187 -14.08 -3.94 -18.47
N VAL A 188 -14.13 -5.18 -17.97
CA VAL A 188 -13.23 -5.69 -16.92
C VAL A 188 -12.82 -7.12 -17.22
N VAL A 189 -11.77 -7.58 -16.56
CA VAL A 189 -11.34 -8.98 -16.53
C VAL A 189 -11.14 -9.42 -15.09
N LYS A 190 -11.49 -10.65 -14.78
CA LYS A 190 -11.18 -11.24 -13.48
C LYS A 190 -9.68 -11.50 -13.38
N ILE A 191 -9.07 -11.04 -12.30
CA ILE A 191 -7.64 -11.22 -12.03
C ILE A 191 -7.46 -12.40 -11.08
N GLU A 192 -6.74 -13.39 -11.54
CA GLU A 192 -6.41 -14.59 -10.76
C GLU A 192 -5.30 -14.28 -9.71
N PRO A 193 -5.20 -15.09 -8.62
CA PRO A 193 -4.27 -14.82 -7.52
C PRO A 193 -2.81 -14.66 -7.96
N HIS A 194 -2.33 -15.49 -8.89
CA HIS A 194 -0.96 -15.37 -9.39
C HIS A 194 -0.72 -14.06 -10.13
N THR A 195 -1.66 -13.64 -10.99
CA THR A 195 -1.57 -12.35 -11.70
C THR A 195 -1.61 -11.18 -10.73
N ARG A 196 -2.44 -11.25 -9.69
CA ARG A 196 -2.50 -10.26 -8.62
C ARG A 196 -1.16 -10.14 -7.89
N GLU A 197 -0.50 -11.27 -7.62
CA GLU A 197 0.81 -11.29 -6.96
C GLU A 197 1.89 -10.65 -7.84
N VAL A 198 1.91 -10.92 -9.16
CA VAL A 198 2.80 -10.22 -10.09
C VAL A 198 2.59 -8.71 -10.02
N LEU A 199 1.35 -8.25 -10.10
CA LEU A 199 0.98 -6.84 -10.05
C LEU A 199 1.41 -6.18 -8.72
N ARG A 200 1.22 -6.87 -7.59
CA ARG A 200 1.62 -6.41 -6.25
C ARG A 200 3.12 -6.20 -6.15
N ILE A 201 3.91 -7.21 -6.56
CA ILE A 201 5.37 -7.17 -6.47
C ILE A 201 5.92 -6.11 -7.44
N GLU A 202 5.41 -6.03 -8.68
CA GLU A 202 5.78 -4.96 -9.63
C GLU A 202 5.53 -3.57 -9.06
N SER A 203 4.49 -3.42 -8.22
CA SER A 203 4.13 -2.17 -7.54
C SER A 203 4.94 -1.92 -6.27
N GLY A 204 5.82 -2.85 -5.88
CA GLY A 204 6.64 -2.71 -4.69
C GLY A 204 5.86 -2.72 -3.38
N ILE A 205 4.64 -3.28 -3.37
CA ILE A 205 3.77 -3.30 -2.18
C ILE A 205 4.14 -4.50 -1.31
N PRO A 206 4.69 -4.30 -0.10
CA PRO A 206 5.00 -5.39 0.81
C PRO A 206 3.74 -6.00 1.41
N SER A 207 3.73 -7.32 1.60
CA SER A 207 2.67 -8.07 2.29
C SER A 207 3.17 -8.60 3.63
N HIS A 208 2.31 -8.51 4.65
CA HIS A 208 2.63 -9.02 5.98
C HIS A 208 2.74 -10.56 6.00
N GLY A 209 3.71 -11.07 6.74
CA GLY A 209 4.01 -12.51 6.81
C GLY A 209 4.72 -13.07 5.58
N ILE A 210 5.02 -12.22 4.58
CA ILE A 210 5.83 -12.55 3.39
C ILE A 210 7.01 -11.59 3.32
N ASP A 211 6.75 -10.30 3.06
CA ASP A 211 7.79 -9.29 2.86
C ASP A 211 8.16 -8.56 4.15
N MET A 212 7.29 -8.53 5.12
CA MET A 212 7.50 -7.93 6.44
C MET A 212 6.75 -8.70 7.53
N ASP A 213 7.24 -8.63 8.75
CA ASP A 213 6.64 -9.24 9.95
C ASP A 213 6.97 -8.41 11.21
N GLU A 214 6.65 -8.95 12.39
CA GLU A 214 6.90 -8.34 13.70
C GLU A 214 8.40 -8.21 14.04
N LYS A 215 9.30 -8.76 13.23
CA LYS A 215 10.75 -8.59 13.40
C LYS A 215 11.26 -7.31 12.78
N ASN A 216 10.52 -6.78 11.79
CA ASN A 216 10.89 -5.56 11.08
C ASN A 216 10.51 -4.31 11.88
N ILE A 217 11.32 -3.29 11.78
CA ILE A 217 10.92 -1.94 12.16
C ILE A 217 10.28 -1.23 10.96
N LEU A 218 9.29 -0.38 11.23
CA LEU A 218 8.52 0.26 10.17
C LEU A 218 9.38 1.01 9.13
N PRO A 219 10.45 1.74 9.49
CA PRO A 219 11.33 2.39 8.51
C PRO A 219 12.06 1.46 7.53
N GLU A 220 12.23 0.17 7.87
CA GLU A 220 12.87 -0.79 6.96
C GLU A 220 11.99 -1.14 5.76
N THR A 221 10.67 -1.05 5.91
CA THR A 221 9.70 -1.54 4.93
C THR A 221 9.40 -0.55 3.79
N GLY A 222 9.87 0.70 3.92
CA GLY A 222 9.52 1.79 3.00
C GLY A 222 8.11 2.39 3.23
N LEU A 223 7.30 1.81 4.12
CA LEU A 223 5.97 2.33 4.45
C LEU A 223 6.01 3.61 5.30
N GLU A 224 7.15 3.95 5.87
CA GLU A 224 7.36 5.15 6.69
C GLU A 224 6.84 6.42 5.99
N HIS A 225 7.13 6.56 4.70
CA HIS A 225 6.78 7.78 3.95
C HIS A 225 5.29 8.06 3.89
N SER A 226 4.45 7.02 3.92
CA SER A 226 2.99 7.15 3.84
C SER A 226 2.26 6.90 5.15
N ALA A 227 2.91 6.21 6.11
CA ALA A 227 2.27 5.73 7.34
C ALA A 227 2.73 6.46 8.61
N VAL A 228 3.67 7.42 8.53
CA VAL A 228 4.21 8.13 9.70
C VAL A 228 4.07 9.63 9.55
N SER A 229 3.52 10.28 10.58
CA SER A 229 3.60 11.73 10.75
C SER A 229 4.68 12.07 11.78
N TYR A 230 5.62 12.93 11.38
CA TYR A 230 6.68 13.43 12.27
C TYR A 230 6.27 14.70 13.02
N ASN A 231 5.12 15.30 12.68
CA ASN A 231 4.63 16.55 13.23
C ASN A 231 3.50 16.37 14.25
N LYS A 232 3.09 15.13 14.50
CA LYS A 232 2.02 14.82 15.47
C LYS A 232 2.56 14.65 16.90
N GLY A 233 1.65 14.59 17.87
CA GLY A 233 1.96 14.29 19.28
C GLY A 233 2.49 12.87 19.49
N CYS A 234 2.83 12.54 20.73
CA CYS A 234 3.48 11.29 21.11
C CYS A 234 2.62 10.05 20.79
N TYR A 235 3.28 8.98 20.35
CA TYR A 235 2.73 7.65 20.19
C TYR A 235 3.80 6.59 20.56
N ILE A 236 3.38 5.35 20.77
CA ILE A 236 4.29 4.26 21.15
C ILE A 236 5.31 4.01 20.03
N GLY A 237 6.60 3.95 20.35
CA GLY A 237 7.70 3.70 19.40
C GLY A 237 8.20 4.91 18.63
N GLN A 238 7.60 6.11 18.81
CA GLN A 238 7.98 7.33 18.11
C GLN A 238 9.46 7.69 18.22
N GLU A 239 10.05 7.52 19.41
CA GLU A 239 11.45 7.90 19.65
C GLU A 239 12.41 7.15 18.71
N VAL A 240 12.21 5.85 18.54
CA VAL A 240 13.05 5.02 17.66
C VAL A 240 12.90 5.44 16.20
N ILE A 241 11.66 5.66 15.73
CA ILE A 241 11.38 6.12 14.36
C ILE A 241 11.99 7.49 14.11
N ALA A 242 11.77 8.44 15.00
CA ALA A 242 12.32 9.79 14.90
C ALA A 242 13.86 9.80 14.93
N ARG A 243 14.47 8.94 15.77
CA ARG A 243 15.93 8.78 15.83
C ARG A 243 16.51 8.27 14.52
N ILE A 244 15.88 7.27 13.90
CA ILE A 244 16.32 6.76 12.59
C ILE A 244 16.23 7.86 11.55
N LYS A 245 15.15 8.65 11.53
CA LYS A 245 14.98 9.78 10.63
C LYS A 245 16.05 10.85 10.80
N THR A 246 16.41 11.17 12.05
CA THR A 246 17.35 12.25 12.37
C THR A 246 18.81 11.85 12.14
N TYR A 247 19.18 10.64 12.52
CA TYR A 247 20.60 10.20 12.53
C TYR A 247 20.98 9.31 11.35
N GLY A 248 20.09 9.11 10.38
CA GLY A 248 20.41 8.39 9.16
C GLY A 248 19.28 7.54 8.63
N ALA A 249 19.59 6.28 8.38
CA ALA A 249 18.70 5.35 7.73
C ALA A 249 18.81 3.98 8.43
N PRO A 250 17.78 3.11 8.35
CA PRO A 250 17.83 1.79 8.94
C PRO A 250 18.97 0.96 8.33
N ASN A 251 19.49 -0.04 9.08
CA ASN A 251 20.57 -0.90 8.61
C ASN A 251 20.18 -1.70 7.37
N PHE A 252 18.93 -2.11 7.29
CA PHE A 252 18.35 -2.79 6.14
C PHE A 252 17.16 -1.98 5.63
N ALA A 253 16.90 -2.03 4.33
CA ALA A 253 15.66 -1.48 3.74
C ALA A 253 15.17 -2.39 2.64
N LEU A 254 13.85 -2.42 2.46
CA LEU A 254 13.21 -3.12 1.35
C LEU A 254 13.55 -2.43 0.04
N MET A 255 14.12 -3.18 -0.88
CA MET A 255 14.56 -2.75 -2.20
C MET A 255 14.03 -3.68 -3.28
N GLY A 256 14.02 -3.22 -4.52
CA GLY A 256 13.85 -4.05 -5.68
C GLY A 256 15.16 -4.66 -6.14
N LEU A 257 15.11 -5.91 -6.59
CA LEU A 257 16.20 -6.56 -7.33
C LEU A 257 15.68 -7.02 -8.67
N ILE A 258 16.35 -6.67 -9.75
CA ILE A 258 16.17 -7.25 -11.08
C ILE A 258 17.23 -8.34 -11.22
N ILE A 259 16.81 -9.56 -11.53
CA ILE A 259 17.66 -10.74 -11.52
C ILE A 259 17.88 -11.20 -12.96
N GLU A 260 19.13 -11.39 -13.36
CA GLU A 260 19.46 -11.97 -14.66
C GLU A 260 19.37 -13.51 -14.59
N GLY A 261 18.83 -14.12 -15.66
CA GLY A 261 18.63 -15.57 -15.76
C GLY A 261 17.21 -16.02 -15.45
N ASP A 262 16.99 -17.34 -15.59
CA ASP A 262 15.65 -17.95 -15.53
C ASP A 262 15.26 -18.46 -14.13
N ALA A 263 16.23 -18.63 -13.23
CA ALA A 263 15.97 -19.13 -11.89
C ALA A 263 15.45 -18.00 -10.97
N LEU A 264 14.42 -18.35 -10.18
CA LEU A 264 13.88 -17.49 -9.13
C LEU A 264 14.48 -17.91 -7.79
N PRO A 265 15.11 -16.98 -7.03
CA PRO A 265 15.55 -17.25 -5.66
C PRO A 265 14.38 -17.62 -4.76
N LYS A 266 14.61 -18.51 -3.81
CA LYS A 266 13.61 -18.86 -2.80
C LYS A 266 13.47 -17.76 -1.76
N MET A 267 12.26 -17.66 -1.20
CA MET A 267 11.98 -16.76 -0.10
C MET A 267 12.87 -17.07 1.11
N ASP A 268 13.28 -16.02 1.83
CA ASP A 268 14.16 -16.02 3.01
C ASP A 268 15.60 -16.50 2.77
N SER A 269 16.00 -16.70 1.49
CA SER A 269 17.39 -16.97 1.15
C SER A 269 18.28 -15.78 1.43
N GLU A 270 19.47 -16.03 1.97
CA GLU A 270 20.48 -15.02 2.21
C GLU A 270 21.13 -14.56 0.91
N ILE A 271 21.30 -13.25 0.77
CA ILE A 271 22.08 -12.64 -0.31
C ILE A 271 23.50 -12.40 0.23
N LYS A 272 24.49 -12.98 -0.42
CA LYS A 272 25.90 -12.82 -0.04
C LYS A 272 26.68 -12.18 -1.18
N LEU A 273 27.45 -11.16 -0.84
CA LEU A 273 28.49 -10.59 -1.71
C LEU A 273 29.82 -11.12 -1.22
N GLU A 274 30.51 -11.87 -2.10
CA GLU A 274 31.64 -12.72 -1.69
C GLU A 274 31.20 -13.71 -0.60
N SER A 275 31.63 -13.59 0.62
CA SER A 275 31.17 -14.44 1.75
C SER A 275 30.35 -13.68 2.78
N LYS A 276 30.14 -12.37 2.58
CA LYS A 276 29.43 -11.51 3.55
C LYS A 276 27.95 -11.43 3.22
N LYS A 277 27.08 -11.69 4.21
CA LYS A 277 25.65 -11.46 4.10
C LYS A 277 25.37 -9.97 3.94
N ILE A 278 24.70 -9.59 2.86
CA ILE A 278 24.28 -8.23 2.54
C ILE A 278 22.77 -8.05 2.48
N GLY A 279 21.99 -9.14 2.50
CA GLY A 279 20.55 -9.04 2.41
C GLY A 279 19.82 -10.37 2.57
N ILE A 280 18.50 -10.31 2.40
CA ILE A 280 17.58 -11.46 2.44
C ILE A 280 16.51 -11.26 1.35
N ILE A 281 16.29 -12.29 0.54
CA ILE A 281 15.20 -12.36 -0.43
C ILE A 281 13.86 -12.50 0.31
N LYS A 282 12.85 -11.78 -0.18
CA LYS A 282 11.47 -11.92 0.26
C LYS A 282 10.60 -12.45 -0.87
N SER A 283 9.79 -11.66 -1.52
CA SER A 283 9.01 -12.11 -2.68
C SER A 283 9.86 -12.17 -3.94
N SER A 284 9.71 -13.22 -4.75
CA SER A 284 10.35 -13.36 -6.06
C SER A 284 9.33 -13.80 -7.10
N ILE A 285 9.33 -13.16 -8.27
CA ILE A 285 8.40 -13.50 -9.36
C ILE A 285 8.95 -13.08 -10.73
N PHE A 286 8.43 -13.68 -11.81
CA PHE A 286 8.67 -13.18 -13.16
C PHE A 286 7.74 -12.00 -13.46
N SER A 287 8.32 -10.83 -13.74
CA SER A 287 7.57 -9.63 -14.11
C SER A 287 7.14 -9.69 -15.57
N TYR A 288 5.85 -9.61 -15.81
CA TYR A 288 5.32 -9.50 -17.17
C TYR A 288 5.58 -8.12 -17.79
N THR A 289 5.72 -7.07 -16.95
CA THR A 289 6.07 -5.73 -17.43
C THR A 289 7.52 -5.62 -17.87
N LEU A 290 8.45 -6.13 -17.05
CA LEU A 290 9.89 -6.00 -17.29
C LEU A 290 10.46 -7.17 -18.13
N GLN A 291 9.69 -8.25 -18.30
CA GLN A 291 10.15 -9.52 -18.92
C GLN A 291 11.43 -10.03 -18.26
N LYS A 292 11.49 -9.93 -16.93
CA LYS A 292 12.64 -10.33 -16.11
C LYS A 292 12.16 -10.88 -14.76
N ASN A 293 13.00 -11.65 -14.14
CA ASN A 293 12.82 -12.04 -12.74
C ASN A 293 13.08 -10.84 -11.84
N ILE A 294 12.18 -10.60 -10.88
CA ILE A 294 12.28 -9.52 -9.88
C ILE A 294 12.08 -10.07 -8.49
N SER A 295 12.68 -9.42 -7.52
CA SER A 295 12.49 -9.75 -6.10
C SER A 295 12.36 -8.50 -5.25
N LEU A 296 11.51 -8.58 -4.22
CA LEU A 296 11.58 -7.72 -3.06
C LEU A 296 12.63 -8.33 -2.10
N ALA A 297 13.54 -7.51 -1.62
CA ALA A 297 14.61 -7.97 -0.74
C ALA A 297 15.02 -6.89 0.26
N TYR A 298 15.35 -7.29 1.49
CA TYR A 298 16.03 -6.40 2.43
C TYR A 298 17.50 -6.35 2.11
N ILE A 299 18.02 -5.15 1.83
CA ILE A 299 19.42 -4.92 1.48
C ILE A 299 20.06 -4.03 2.54
N GLN A 300 21.31 -4.38 2.92
CA GLN A 300 22.11 -3.63 3.88
C GLN A 300 22.46 -2.23 3.35
N LYS A 301 22.51 -1.26 4.23
CA LYS A 301 22.69 0.18 3.94
C LYS A 301 23.79 0.46 2.91
N ASP A 302 24.94 -0.18 3.04
CA ASP A 302 26.11 0.09 2.19
C ASP A 302 25.98 -0.47 0.76
N HIS A 303 24.99 -1.31 0.50
CA HIS A 303 24.78 -2.02 -0.77
C HIS A 303 23.45 -1.69 -1.46
N ARG A 304 22.70 -0.69 -0.99
CA ARG A 304 21.36 -0.35 -1.49
C ARG A 304 21.30 0.88 -2.40
N SER A 305 22.44 1.32 -2.94
CA SER A 305 22.43 2.33 -3.99
C SER A 305 21.65 1.80 -5.20
N PRO A 306 20.68 2.57 -5.74
CA PRO A 306 19.92 2.10 -6.89
C PRO A 306 20.80 2.03 -8.13
N ASP A 307 20.36 1.20 -9.08
CA ASP A 307 21.00 1.01 -10.39
C ASP A 307 22.43 0.45 -10.35
N VAL A 308 22.79 -0.24 -9.27
CA VAL A 308 24.08 -0.91 -9.12
C VAL A 308 23.94 -2.39 -9.47
N ASP A 309 24.82 -2.85 -10.34
CA ASP A 309 24.97 -4.28 -10.66
C ASP A 309 25.85 -4.96 -9.61
N LEU A 310 25.35 -6.05 -9.04
CA LEU A 310 26.03 -6.87 -8.05
C LEU A 310 26.08 -8.33 -8.52
N ASN A 311 27.24 -8.97 -8.35
CA ASN A 311 27.35 -10.42 -8.44
C ASN A 311 27.20 -11.00 -7.04
N VAL A 312 26.09 -11.67 -6.79
CA VAL A 312 25.72 -12.20 -5.48
C VAL A 312 25.58 -13.70 -5.49
N THR A 313 25.77 -14.32 -4.35
CA THR A 313 25.43 -15.72 -4.12
C THR A 313 24.16 -15.77 -3.31
N ILE A 314 23.18 -16.54 -3.79
CA ILE A 314 21.90 -16.78 -3.09
C ILE A 314 21.75 -18.30 -3.01
N GLU A 315 21.66 -18.84 -1.80
CA GLU A 315 21.89 -20.26 -1.53
C GLU A 315 23.30 -20.64 -2.03
N ASP A 316 23.44 -21.54 -2.99
CA ASP A 316 24.72 -21.93 -3.57
C ASP A 316 24.88 -21.45 -5.03
N ASP A 317 23.88 -20.73 -5.55
CA ASP A 317 23.86 -20.25 -6.93
C ASP A 317 24.38 -18.83 -7.06
N HIS A 318 25.04 -18.54 -8.16
CA HIS A 318 25.53 -17.21 -8.50
C HIS A 318 24.53 -16.47 -9.37
N TYR A 319 24.17 -15.25 -8.94
CA TYR A 319 23.24 -14.38 -9.65
C TYR A 319 23.91 -13.04 -9.94
N LYS A 320 23.63 -12.52 -11.13
CA LYS A 320 23.84 -11.10 -11.41
C LYS A 320 22.53 -10.39 -11.15
N VAL A 321 22.54 -9.45 -10.22
CA VAL A 321 21.36 -8.69 -9.84
C VAL A 321 21.62 -7.20 -9.98
N LYS A 322 20.58 -6.45 -10.32
CA LYS A 322 20.59 -5.00 -10.31
C LYS A 322 19.66 -4.50 -9.22
N THR A 323 20.18 -3.69 -8.31
CA THR A 323 19.38 -3.03 -7.28
C THR A 323 18.54 -1.91 -7.92
N CYS A 324 17.32 -1.72 -7.46
CA CYS A 324 16.48 -0.60 -7.90
C CYS A 324 15.58 -0.12 -6.76
N LEU A 325 15.16 1.14 -6.86
CA LEU A 325 14.12 1.68 -5.99
C LEU A 325 12.77 1.07 -6.37
N LEU A 326 11.91 0.93 -5.38
CA LEU A 326 10.52 0.54 -5.59
C LEU A 326 9.65 1.78 -5.89
N PRO A 327 8.60 1.66 -6.70
CA PRO A 327 8.14 0.44 -7.37
C PRO A 327 8.93 0.08 -8.64
N PHE A 328 8.88 -1.17 -9.08
CA PHE A 328 9.42 -1.59 -10.38
C PHE A 328 8.62 -1.03 -11.55
N TYR A 329 7.34 -0.82 -11.35
CA TYR A 329 6.40 -0.28 -12.34
C TYR A 329 5.68 0.95 -11.79
N GLN A 330 5.62 1.99 -12.61
CA GLN A 330 4.79 3.18 -12.37
C GLN A 330 3.92 3.45 -13.60
N PRO A 331 2.61 3.71 -13.43
CA PRO A 331 1.73 4.15 -14.51
C PRO A 331 2.25 5.42 -15.19
N GLN A 332 2.01 5.56 -16.49
CA GLN A 332 2.47 6.73 -17.27
C GLN A 332 1.89 8.03 -16.71
N THR A 333 0.62 8.02 -16.29
CA THR A 333 -0.05 9.18 -15.68
C THR A 333 0.68 9.70 -14.45
N ARG A 334 1.20 8.81 -13.60
CA ARG A 334 2.00 9.20 -12.42
C ARG A 334 3.38 9.71 -12.81
N LYS A 335 4.04 9.06 -13.78
CA LYS A 335 5.33 9.54 -14.30
C LYS A 335 5.24 10.95 -14.84
N ASP A 336 4.20 11.22 -15.62
CA ASP A 336 3.96 12.54 -16.18
C ASP A 336 3.65 13.59 -15.11
N HIS A 337 2.88 13.21 -14.07
CA HIS A 337 2.58 14.08 -12.94
C HIS A 337 3.83 14.40 -12.13
N SER A 338 4.58 13.38 -11.72
CA SER A 338 5.86 13.52 -11.00
C SER A 338 6.85 14.39 -11.77
N LYS A 339 6.99 14.18 -13.09
CA LYS A 339 7.83 15.01 -13.96
C LYS A 339 7.38 16.47 -13.98
N ARG A 340 6.07 16.72 -14.11
CA ARG A 340 5.52 18.09 -14.09
C ARG A 340 5.79 18.81 -12.77
N LEU A 341 5.63 18.11 -11.63
CA LEU A 341 5.93 18.68 -10.32
C LEU A 341 7.42 18.98 -10.17
N HIS A 342 8.29 18.07 -10.62
CA HIS A 342 9.73 18.29 -10.63
C HIS A 342 10.14 19.49 -11.49
N ASP A 343 9.63 19.59 -12.73
CA ASP A 343 9.91 20.71 -13.63
C ASP A 343 9.41 22.03 -13.04
N LYS A 344 8.22 22.04 -12.41
CA LYS A 344 7.67 23.20 -11.70
C LYS A 344 8.54 23.63 -10.53
N ALA A 345 8.99 22.67 -9.71
CA ALA A 345 9.90 22.94 -8.59
C ALA A 345 11.23 23.54 -9.06
N LEU A 346 11.81 23.00 -10.14
CA LEU A 346 13.03 23.55 -10.73
C LEU A 346 12.85 24.98 -11.30
N MET A 347 11.68 25.27 -11.90
CA MET A 347 11.38 26.64 -12.37
C MET A 347 11.28 27.63 -11.21
N LEU A 348 10.62 27.27 -10.11
CA LEU A 348 10.50 28.11 -8.93
C LEU A 348 11.87 28.33 -8.26
N TYR A 349 12.68 27.28 -8.14
CA TYR A 349 14.04 27.38 -7.61
C TYR A 349 14.93 28.35 -8.43
N LYS A 350 14.84 28.29 -9.77
CA LYS A 350 15.59 29.18 -10.66
C LYS A 350 15.16 30.65 -10.58
N ARG A 351 13.92 30.92 -10.15
CA ARG A 351 13.38 32.29 -10.00
C ARG A 351 13.73 32.93 -8.65
N GLN A 352 14.36 32.19 -7.73
CA GLN A 352 14.64 32.63 -6.35
C GLN A 352 13.37 33.04 -5.56
N ASP A 353 12.20 32.63 -6.02
CA ASP A 353 10.95 32.81 -5.27
C ASP A 353 10.93 31.81 -4.11
N ASP A 354 10.27 32.16 -3.02
CA ASP A 354 10.07 31.40 -1.79
C ASP A 354 10.56 29.94 -1.82
N LEU A 355 11.64 29.64 -1.10
CA LEU A 355 12.30 28.31 -1.10
C LEU A 355 11.44 27.16 -0.55
N ASP A 356 10.38 27.45 0.20
CA ASP A 356 9.50 26.44 0.77
C ASP A 356 8.61 25.75 -0.30
N GLN A 357 8.15 26.50 -1.31
CA GLN A 357 7.33 25.93 -2.38
C GLN A 357 8.09 24.93 -3.29
N PRO A 358 9.32 25.20 -3.76
CA PRO A 358 10.09 24.21 -4.53
C PRO A 358 10.35 22.93 -3.75
N VAL A 359 10.64 23.02 -2.45
CA VAL A 359 10.90 21.85 -1.59
C VAL A 359 9.65 21.00 -1.44
N THR A 360 8.47 21.61 -1.26
CA THR A 360 7.19 20.90 -1.18
C THR A 360 6.88 20.18 -2.50
N LEU A 361 7.02 20.85 -3.64
CA LEU A 361 6.78 20.26 -4.96
C LEU A 361 7.78 19.14 -5.30
N LEU A 362 9.03 19.25 -4.85
CA LEU A 362 10.01 18.16 -5.01
C LEU A 362 9.63 16.94 -4.15
N ARG A 363 9.11 17.15 -2.95
CA ARG A 363 8.59 16.06 -2.11
C ARG A 363 7.41 15.36 -2.77
N GLU A 364 6.40 16.11 -3.23
CA GLU A 364 5.24 15.57 -3.96
C GLU A 364 5.62 14.83 -5.26
N ALA A 365 6.73 15.21 -5.90
CA ALA A 365 7.23 14.53 -7.11
C ALA A 365 7.93 13.20 -6.81
N ILE A 366 8.41 13.02 -5.57
CA ILE A 366 9.09 11.80 -5.11
C ILE A 366 8.09 10.79 -4.53
N GLU A 367 6.98 11.27 -3.92
CA GLU A 367 5.84 10.49 -3.45
C GLU A 367 4.95 10.00 -4.62
#